data_f1faad882a684c4af3d235c9d8ed50be
#
_entry.id   f1faad882a684c4af3d235c9d8ed50be
#
_cell.length_a   1.000
_cell.length_b   1.000
_cell.length_c   1.000
_cell.angle_alpha   90.00
_cell.angle_beta   90.00
_cell.angle_gamma   90.00
#
_symmetry.space_group_name_H-M   'P 1'
#
loop_
_entity.id
_entity.type
_entity.pdbx_description
1 polymer ?
#
loop_
_entity_poly.entity_id
_entity_poly.type
_entity_poly.pdbx_seq_one_letter_code
_entity_poly.pdbx_strand_id
1 'polypeptide(L)'
;MPLVRALLVALVVALVAMAVSGVMGSVGIAFALIFGIGSLAATWLVETRGLYMLVISLPLFYAVATAGAGFINSASSLPEGASPFSKTALLTSFFPVVQHFPVLIVTVLACALLAVIRLWGSSAQSKNRQAEAQKKRRNDAAADERNRSERLSVADLV
;
A
#
# COMPACT_ATOMS: atom_id res chain seq x y z
N MET A 1 -0.58 -6.52 7.99
CA MET A 1 0.38 -7.40 7.29
C MET A 1 1.75 -6.76 7.33
N PRO A 2 2.85 -7.52 7.52
CA PRO A 2 4.21 -6.98 7.48
C PRO A 2 4.52 -6.40 6.09
N LEU A 3 5.38 -5.39 6.04
CA LEU A 3 5.76 -4.62 4.86
C LEU A 3 6.10 -5.50 3.64
N VAL A 4 6.86 -6.57 3.89
CA VAL A 4 7.30 -7.49 2.82
C VAL A 4 6.13 -8.14 2.10
N ARG A 5 5.10 -8.56 2.83
CA ARG A 5 3.88 -9.15 2.22
C ARG A 5 3.10 -8.13 1.39
N ALA A 6 3.10 -6.88 1.82
CA ALA A 6 2.46 -5.79 1.09
C ALA A 6 3.16 -5.48 -0.24
N LEU A 7 4.49 -5.43 -0.22
CA LEU A 7 5.29 -5.26 -1.44
C LEU A 7 5.13 -6.45 -2.39
N LEU A 8 5.05 -7.67 -1.86
CA LEU A 8 4.77 -8.86 -2.66
C LEU A 8 3.38 -8.80 -3.32
N VAL A 9 2.35 -8.36 -2.59
CA VAL A 9 1.01 -8.18 -3.16
C VAL A 9 1.03 -7.12 -4.28
N ALA A 10 1.70 -5.99 -4.06
CA ALA A 10 1.85 -4.94 -5.09
C ALA A 10 2.61 -5.46 -6.32
N LEU A 11 3.66 -6.26 -6.12
CA LEU A 11 4.40 -6.91 -7.20
C LEU A 11 3.52 -7.88 -7.99
N VAL A 12 2.75 -8.73 -7.29
CA VAL A 12 1.82 -9.67 -7.95
C VAL A 12 0.77 -8.92 -8.76
N VAL A 13 0.19 -7.86 -8.21
CA VAL A 13 -0.76 -7.01 -8.94
C VAL A 13 -0.13 -6.42 -10.20
N ALA A 14 1.10 -5.91 -10.11
CA ALA A 14 1.83 -5.38 -11.25
C ALA A 14 2.09 -6.44 -12.33
N LEU A 15 2.48 -7.66 -11.91
CA LEU A 15 2.69 -8.79 -12.83
C LEU A 15 1.40 -9.24 -13.51
N VAL A 16 0.29 -9.31 -12.76
CA VAL A 16 -1.03 -9.66 -13.33
C VAL A 16 -1.48 -8.61 -14.34
N ALA A 17 -1.35 -7.32 -14.01
CA ALA A 17 -1.67 -6.23 -14.93
C ALA A 17 -0.82 -6.30 -16.21
N MET A 18 0.47 -6.59 -16.07
CA MET A 18 1.37 -6.78 -17.21
C MET A 18 0.98 -7.98 -18.08
N ALA A 19 0.64 -9.12 -17.46
CA ALA A 19 0.21 -10.33 -18.17
C ALA A 19 -1.08 -10.09 -18.97
N VAL A 20 -2.07 -9.46 -18.36
CA VAL A 20 -3.34 -9.10 -19.03
C VAL A 20 -3.10 -8.15 -20.19
N SER A 21 -2.23 -7.16 -20.03
CA SER A 21 -1.85 -6.25 -21.11
C SER A 21 -1.18 -6.98 -22.28
N GLY A 22 -0.33 -7.97 -22.00
CA GLY A 22 0.31 -8.80 -22.99
C GLY A 22 -0.70 -9.63 -23.81
N VAL A 23 -1.71 -10.19 -23.13
CA VAL A 23 -2.78 -10.96 -23.81
C VAL A 23 -3.68 -10.05 -24.66
N MET A 24 -3.97 -8.83 -24.19
CA MET A 24 -4.79 -7.85 -24.91
C MET A 24 -4.04 -7.11 -26.03
N GLY A 25 -2.73 -7.28 -26.13
CA GLY A 25 -1.89 -6.62 -27.13
C GLY A 25 -1.78 -5.10 -26.98
N SER A 26 -2.29 -4.54 -25.86
CA SER A 26 -2.24 -3.10 -25.60
C SER A 26 -2.23 -2.78 -24.11
N VAL A 27 -1.47 -1.74 -23.76
CA VAL A 27 -1.54 -1.13 -22.43
C VAL A 27 -2.74 -0.17 -22.42
N GLY A 28 -3.90 -0.67 -22.02
CA GLY A 28 -5.16 0.06 -22.12
C GLY A 28 -5.84 0.24 -20.74
N ILE A 29 -7.14 0.55 -20.80
CA ILE A 29 -7.99 0.76 -19.61
C ILE A 29 -8.00 -0.46 -18.68
N ALA A 30 -7.94 -1.68 -19.23
CA ALA A 30 -7.90 -2.92 -18.44
C ALA A 30 -6.65 -2.97 -17.54
N PHE A 31 -5.47 -2.62 -18.06
CA PHE A 31 -4.25 -2.50 -17.27
C PHE A 31 -4.43 -1.48 -16.14
N ALA A 32 -4.95 -0.29 -16.48
CA ALA A 32 -5.15 0.79 -15.53
C ALA A 32 -6.12 0.40 -14.40
N LEU A 33 -7.21 -0.28 -14.72
CA LEU A 33 -8.21 -0.75 -13.75
C LEU A 33 -7.62 -1.83 -12.82
N ILE A 34 -6.96 -2.84 -13.38
CA ILE A 34 -6.37 -3.93 -12.58
C ILE A 34 -5.30 -3.37 -11.65
N PHE A 35 -4.41 -2.53 -12.17
CA PHE A 35 -3.36 -1.91 -11.37
C PHE A 35 -3.96 -0.97 -10.31
N GLY A 36 -4.93 -0.12 -10.68
CA GLY A 36 -5.58 0.83 -9.77
C GLY A 36 -6.32 0.13 -8.64
N ILE A 37 -7.22 -0.80 -8.96
CA ILE A 37 -8.00 -1.56 -7.96
C ILE A 37 -7.06 -2.41 -7.08
N GLY A 38 -6.08 -3.07 -7.68
CA GLY A 38 -5.11 -3.88 -6.95
C GLY A 38 -4.24 -3.05 -6.01
N SER A 39 -3.82 -1.85 -6.42
CA SER A 39 -3.07 -0.92 -5.58
C SER A 39 -3.91 -0.38 -4.42
N LEU A 40 -5.18 -0.07 -4.66
CA LEU A 40 -6.13 0.32 -3.61
C LEU A 40 -6.36 -0.81 -2.61
N ALA A 41 -6.57 -2.02 -3.09
CA ALA A 41 -6.72 -3.20 -2.24
C ALA A 41 -5.45 -3.47 -1.42
N ALA A 42 -4.27 -3.39 -2.04
CA ALA A 42 -2.99 -3.51 -1.34
C ALA A 42 -2.85 -2.46 -0.24
N THR A 43 -3.18 -1.20 -0.54
CA THR A 43 -3.16 -0.09 0.43
C THR A 43 -4.13 -0.33 1.59
N TRP A 44 -5.29 -0.94 1.32
CA TRP A 44 -6.26 -1.28 2.36
C TRP A 44 -5.79 -2.40 3.29
N LEU A 45 -5.11 -3.42 2.75
CA LEU A 45 -4.67 -4.60 3.52
C LEU A 45 -3.40 -4.35 4.33
N VAL A 46 -2.60 -3.34 3.99
CA VAL A 46 -1.32 -3.04 4.64
C VAL A 46 -1.51 -2.38 5.99
N GLU A 47 -0.64 -2.69 6.96
CA GLU A 47 -0.56 -1.98 8.23
C GLU A 47 -0.07 -0.54 8.04
N THR A 48 -0.54 0.36 8.91
CA THR A 48 -0.25 1.80 8.87
C THR A 48 1.24 2.13 8.84
N ARG A 49 2.08 1.30 9.45
CA ARG A 49 3.55 1.46 9.44
C ARG A 49 4.19 1.23 8.07
N GLY A 50 3.56 0.38 7.22
CA GLY A 50 4.05 0.05 5.88
C GLY A 50 3.47 0.91 4.76
N LEU A 51 2.42 1.69 5.05
CA LEU A 51 1.68 2.47 4.06
C LEU A 51 2.57 3.47 3.31
N TYR A 52 3.43 4.18 4.02
CA TYR A 52 4.32 5.18 3.42
C TYR A 52 5.27 4.56 2.38
N MET A 53 5.92 3.45 2.73
CA MET A 53 6.80 2.72 1.81
C MET A 53 6.04 2.18 0.60
N LEU A 54 4.83 1.63 0.83
CA LEU A 54 4.00 1.12 -0.26
C LEU A 54 3.63 2.22 -1.25
N VAL A 55 3.13 3.36 -0.78
CA VAL A 55 2.70 4.49 -1.64
C VAL A 55 3.86 5.04 -2.45
N ILE A 56 5.07 5.16 -1.86
CA ILE A 56 6.27 5.60 -2.59
C ILE A 56 6.71 4.57 -3.64
N SER A 57 6.52 3.28 -3.37
CA SER A 57 6.90 2.21 -4.30
C SER A 57 5.92 2.06 -5.48
N LEU A 58 4.67 2.52 -5.35
CA LEU A 58 3.66 2.39 -6.41
C LEU A 58 4.07 2.99 -7.76
N PRO A 59 4.61 4.23 -7.84
CA PRO A 59 5.06 4.79 -9.10
C PRO A 59 6.15 3.94 -9.77
N LEU A 60 7.05 3.38 -8.97
CA LEU A 60 8.11 2.52 -9.46
C LEU A 60 7.56 1.21 -10.05
N PHE A 61 6.66 0.53 -9.32
CA PHE A 61 6.01 -0.69 -9.81
C PHE A 61 5.18 -0.42 -11.05
N TYR A 62 4.48 0.71 -11.11
CA TYR A 62 3.73 1.11 -12.30
C TYR A 62 4.65 1.32 -13.49
N ALA A 63 5.74 2.07 -13.35
CA ALA A 63 6.68 2.34 -14.42
C ALA A 63 7.31 1.04 -14.95
N VAL A 64 7.74 0.14 -14.07
CA VAL A 64 8.30 -1.17 -14.44
C VAL A 64 7.26 -2.03 -15.14
N ALA A 65 6.03 -2.12 -14.60
CA ALA A 65 4.96 -2.92 -15.20
C ALA A 65 4.53 -2.38 -16.57
N THR A 66 4.43 -1.05 -16.72
CA THR A 66 4.03 -0.41 -17.97
C THR A 66 5.12 -0.52 -19.04
N ALA A 67 6.39 -0.32 -18.66
CA ALA A 67 7.53 -0.49 -19.55
C ALA A 67 7.67 -1.97 -19.99
N GLY A 68 7.50 -2.91 -19.05
CA GLY A 68 7.52 -4.34 -19.34
C GLY A 68 6.40 -4.76 -20.28
N ALA A 69 5.17 -4.30 -20.03
CA ALA A 69 4.03 -4.54 -20.93
C ALA A 69 4.27 -3.92 -22.32
N GLY A 70 4.78 -2.71 -22.38
CA GLY A 70 5.16 -2.04 -23.63
C GLY A 70 6.23 -2.82 -24.39
N PHE A 71 7.23 -3.36 -23.70
CA PHE A 71 8.26 -4.19 -24.31
C PHE A 71 7.71 -5.50 -24.90
N ILE A 72 6.84 -6.20 -24.16
CA ILE A 72 6.18 -7.43 -24.64
C ILE A 72 5.34 -7.13 -25.88
N ASN A 73 4.55 -6.06 -25.85
CA ASN A 73 3.67 -5.70 -26.96
C ASN A 73 4.47 -5.22 -28.18
N SER A 74 5.57 -4.48 -27.97
CA SER A 74 6.43 -4.07 -29.08
C SER A 74 7.21 -5.25 -29.68
N ALA A 75 7.66 -6.20 -28.85
CA ALA A 75 8.35 -7.40 -29.33
C ALA A 75 7.46 -8.27 -30.22
N SER A 76 6.15 -8.35 -29.92
CA SER A 76 5.18 -9.11 -30.72
C SER A 76 4.78 -8.43 -32.04
N SER A 77 5.05 -7.11 -32.19
CA SER A 77 4.69 -6.31 -33.37
C SER A 77 5.88 -5.92 -34.23
N LEU A 78 7.10 -6.38 -33.88
CA LEU A 78 8.30 -6.09 -34.67
C LEU A 78 8.27 -6.83 -36.00
N PRO A 79 8.69 -6.20 -37.12
CA PRO A 79 8.91 -6.85 -38.40
C PRO A 79 10.00 -7.94 -38.31
N GLU A 80 9.88 -8.99 -39.11
CA GLU A 80 10.88 -10.07 -39.17
C GLU A 80 12.28 -9.49 -39.40
N GLY A 81 13.22 -9.79 -38.49
CA GLY A 81 14.60 -9.34 -38.55
C GLY A 81 14.93 -8.09 -37.71
N ALA A 82 13.98 -7.44 -37.07
CA ALA A 82 14.26 -6.32 -36.19
C ALA A 82 14.69 -6.81 -34.80
N SER A 83 15.81 -6.28 -34.28
CA SER A 83 16.28 -6.59 -32.93
C SER A 83 15.33 -6.02 -31.87
N PRO A 84 14.85 -6.83 -30.90
CA PRO A 84 14.00 -6.35 -29.82
C PRO A 84 14.68 -5.32 -28.90
N PHE A 85 16.02 -5.24 -28.95
CA PHE A 85 16.83 -4.26 -28.21
C PHE A 85 17.24 -3.05 -29.05
N SER A 86 16.60 -2.80 -30.18
CA SER A 86 16.86 -1.60 -30.96
C SER A 86 16.47 -0.33 -30.21
N LYS A 87 17.16 0.79 -30.46
CA LYS A 87 16.83 2.09 -29.81
C LYS A 87 15.37 2.47 -30.02
N THR A 88 14.82 2.16 -31.20
CA THR A 88 13.41 2.40 -31.53
C THR A 88 12.48 1.55 -30.71
N ALA A 89 12.75 0.24 -30.51
CA ALA A 89 11.93 -0.66 -29.68
C ALA A 89 11.92 -0.20 -28.20
N LEU A 90 13.08 0.22 -27.69
CA LEU A 90 13.16 0.76 -26.32
C LEU A 90 12.35 2.05 -26.17
N LEU A 91 12.48 3.01 -27.10
CA LEU A 91 11.68 4.23 -27.04
C LEU A 91 10.19 3.96 -27.14
N THR A 92 9.78 3.06 -28.00
CA THR A 92 8.36 2.67 -28.16
C THR A 92 7.83 1.98 -26.89
N SER A 93 8.67 1.21 -26.17
CA SER A 93 8.29 0.55 -24.91
C SER A 93 8.01 1.54 -23.78
N PHE A 94 8.65 2.71 -23.79
CA PHE A 94 8.40 3.78 -22.81
C PHE A 94 7.19 4.66 -23.15
N PHE A 95 6.71 4.65 -24.38
CA PHE A 95 5.59 5.48 -24.81
C PHE A 95 4.31 5.26 -23.96
N PRO A 96 3.90 4.01 -23.61
CA PRO A 96 2.75 3.77 -22.77
C PRO A 96 2.88 4.38 -21.36
N VAL A 97 4.10 4.49 -20.82
CA VAL A 97 4.33 5.13 -19.51
C VAL A 97 3.90 6.59 -19.53
N VAL A 98 4.29 7.31 -20.60
CA VAL A 98 3.93 8.73 -20.76
C VAL A 98 2.44 8.89 -21.03
N GLN A 99 1.89 8.06 -21.89
CA GLN A 99 0.46 8.12 -22.26
C GLN A 99 -0.47 7.87 -21.07
N HIS A 100 -0.10 6.95 -20.17
CA HIS A 100 -0.93 6.59 -19.00
C HIS A 100 -0.50 7.32 -17.72
N PHE A 101 0.38 8.31 -17.81
CA PHE A 101 0.83 9.11 -16.68
C PHE A 101 -0.33 9.76 -15.87
N PRO A 102 -1.39 10.29 -16.51
CA PRO A 102 -2.56 10.81 -15.75
C PRO A 102 -3.22 9.76 -14.87
N VAL A 103 -3.33 8.52 -15.34
CA VAL A 103 -3.91 7.41 -14.58
C VAL A 103 -3.04 7.07 -13.37
N LEU A 104 -1.72 7.09 -13.55
CA LEU A 104 -0.77 6.90 -12.45
C LEU A 104 -0.97 7.95 -11.37
N ILE A 105 -1.04 9.22 -11.74
CA ILE A 105 -1.24 10.32 -10.78
C ILE A 105 -2.53 10.11 -9.99
N VAL A 106 -3.64 9.85 -10.68
CA VAL A 106 -4.94 9.61 -10.02
C VAL A 106 -4.87 8.42 -9.06
N THR A 107 -4.25 7.32 -9.47
CA THR A 107 -4.10 6.12 -8.62
C THR A 107 -3.26 6.41 -7.39
N VAL A 108 -2.10 7.07 -7.56
CA VAL A 108 -1.21 7.42 -6.44
C VAL A 108 -1.90 8.40 -5.47
N LEU A 109 -2.61 9.40 -5.98
CA LEU A 109 -3.38 10.33 -5.15
C LEU A 109 -4.49 9.63 -4.38
N ALA A 110 -5.23 8.72 -5.01
CA ALA A 110 -6.26 7.93 -4.34
C ALA A 110 -5.68 7.04 -3.23
N CYS A 111 -4.55 6.37 -3.49
CA CYS A 111 -3.84 5.58 -2.48
C CYS A 111 -3.28 6.45 -1.35
N ALA A 112 -2.75 7.63 -1.66
CA ALA A 112 -2.26 8.58 -0.66
C ALA A 112 -3.39 9.11 0.23
N LEU A 113 -4.53 9.48 -0.34
CA LEU A 113 -5.73 9.88 0.40
C LEU A 113 -6.21 8.78 1.34
N LEU A 114 -6.33 7.54 0.85
CA LEU A 114 -6.67 6.39 1.68
C LEU A 114 -5.67 6.20 2.82
N ALA A 115 -4.37 6.33 2.56
CA ALA A 115 -3.34 6.22 3.56
C ALA A 115 -3.48 7.29 4.65
N VAL A 116 -3.74 8.55 4.28
CA VAL A 116 -3.95 9.65 5.21
C VAL A 116 -5.19 9.43 6.08
N ILE A 117 -6.33 9.05 5.48
CA ILE A 117 -7.57 8.76 6.22
C ILE A 117 -7.33 7.62 7.24
N ARG A 118 -6.63 6.57 6.84
CA ARG A 118 -6.30 5.44 7.73
C ARG A 118 -5.36 5.84 8.86
N LEU A 119 -4.36 6.66 8.58
CA LEU A 119 -3.43 7.16 9.60
C LEU A 119 -4.16 8.02 10.64
N TRP A 120 -5.06 8.89 10.22
CA TRP A 120 -5.87 9.71 11.13
C TRP A 120 -6.78 8.85 12.01
N GLY A 121 -7.48 7.88 11.42
CA GLY A 121 -8.33 6.95 12.17
C GLY A 121 -7.54 6.12 13.19
N SER A 122 -6.36 5.62 12.83
CA SER A 122 -5.51 4.83 13.73
C SER A 122 -4.92 5.66 14.87
N SER A 123 -4.58 6.93 14.63
CA SER A 123 -4.06 7.85 15.63
C SER A 123 -5.12 8.19 16.69
N ALA A 124 -6.37 8.39 16.29
CA ALA A 124 -7.47 8.63 17.21
C ALA A 124 -7.72 7.40 18.11
N GLN A 125 -7.70 6.20 17.54
CA GLN A 125 -7.92 4.96 18.28
C GLN A 125 -6.78 4.65 19.27
N SER A 126 -5.53 4.96 18.92
CA SER A 126 -4.39 4.76 19.83
C SER A 126 -4.46 5.69 21.04
N LYS A 127 -4.87 6.95 20.87
CA LYS A 127 -5.09 7.90 21.96
C LYS A 127 -6.19 7.42 22.92
N ASN A 128 -7.31 6.92 22.39
CA ASN A 128 -8.39 6.41 23.23
C ASN A 128 -7.94 5.18 24.04
N ARG A 129 -7.23 4.23 23.44
CA ARG A 129 -6.68 3.06 24.16
C ARG A 129 -5.69 3.46 25.26
N GLN A 130 -4.85 4.47 25.02
CA GLN A 130 -3.93 4.98 26.04
C GLN A 130 -4.68 5.65 27.19
N ALA A 131 -5.71 6.45 26.89
CA ALA A 131 -6.54 7.09 27.90
C ALA A 131 -7.30 6.05 28.77
N GLU A 132 -7.84 5.01 28.15
CA GLU A 132 -8.50 3.90 28.87
C GLU A 132 -7.50 3.13 29.76
N ALA A 133 -6.32 2.82 29.24
CA ALA A 133 -5.28 2.13 30.02
C ALA A 133 -4.80 2.98 31.20
N GLN A 134 -4.68 4.29 31.01
CA GLN A 134 -4.31 5.21 32.08
C GLN A 134 -5.41 5.33 33.14
N LYS A 135 -6.69 5.37 32.71
CA LYS A 135 -7.83 5.40 33.62
C LYS A 135 -7.90 4.12 34.43
N LYS A 136 -7.68 2.95 33.81
CA LYS A 136 -7.62 1.67 34.50
C LYS A 136 -6.51 1.65 35.55
N ARG A 137 -5.28 2.07 35.22
CA ARG A 137 -4.17 2.13 36.17
C ARG A 137 -4.46 3.05 37.36
N ARG A 138 -5.14 4.19 37.14
CA ARG A 138 -5.55 5.09 38.23
C ARG A 138 -6.58 4.43 39.16
N ASN A 139 -7.55 3.73 38.60
CA ASN A 139 -8.57 3.03 39.39
C ASN A 139 -7.96 1.87 40.20
N ASP A 140 -7.03 1.11 39.62
CA ASP A 140 -6.33 0.02 40.28
C ASP A 140 -5.45 0.56 41.44
N ALA A 141 -4.74 1.68 41.24
CA ALA A 141 -3.97 2.33 42.31
C ALA A 141 -4.85 2.86 43.42
N ALA A 142 -6.00 3.48 43.09
CA ALA A 142 -6.94 3.95 44.11
C ALA A 142 -7.60 2.78 44.92
N ALA A 143 -7.81 1.65 44.26
CA ALA A 143 -8.30 0.44 44.95
C ALA A 143 -7.24 -0.14 45.88
N ASP A 144 -5.97 -0.16 45.47
CA ASP A 144 -4.86 -0.62 46.32
C ASP A 144 -4.65 0.29 47.57
N GLU A 145 -4.77 1.61 47.39
CA GLU A 145 -4.70 2.54 48.51
C GLU A 145 -5.82 2.33 49.50
N ARG A 146 -7.06 2.11 49.04
CA ARG A 146 -8.20 1.78 49.92
C ARG A 146 -7.97 0.48 50.70
N ASN A 147 -7.56 -0.57 50.02
CA ASN A 147 -7.26 -1.85 50.67
C ASN A 147 -6.12 -1.72 51.68
N ARG A 148 -5.13 -0.88 51.41
CA ARG A 148 -4.02 -0.64 52.32
C ARG A 148 -4.47 0.15 53.55
N SER A 149 -5.32 1.16 53.38
CA SER A 149 -5.87 1.92 54.52
C SER A 149 -6.79 1.09 55.40
N GLU A 150 -7.62 0.22 54.82
CA GLU A 150 -8.45 -0.72 55.60
C GLU A 150 -7.60 -1.70 56.40
N ARG A 151 -6.52 -2.25 55.82
CA ARG A 151 -5.61 -3.16 56.54
C ARG A 151 -4.91 -2.46 57.73
N LEU A 152 -4.52 -1.19 57.57
CA LEU A 152 -3.88 -0.41 58.61
C LEU A 152 -4.89 -0.12 59.74
N SER A 153 -6.12 0.26 59.39
CA SER A 153 -7.16 0.55 60.39
C SER A 153 -7.56 -0.70 61.21
N VAL A 154 -7.53 -1.88 60.61
CA VAL A 154 -7.78 -3.15 61.34
C VAL A 154 -6.58 -3.51 62.22
N ALA A 155 -5.36 -3.23 61.82
CA ALA A 155 -4.16 -3.50 62.61
C ALA A 155 -4.05 -2.60 63.88
N ASP A 156 -4.60 -1.38 63.81
CA ASP A 156 -4.61 -0.44 64.96
C ASP A 156 -5.71 -0.78 66.00
N LEU A 157 -6.64 -1.69 65.69
CA LEU A 157 -7.74 -2.12 66.59
C LEU A 157 -7.44 -3.41 67.35
N VAL A 158 -6.32 -4.06 67.11
CA VAL A 158 -5.87 -5.29 67.78
C VAL A 158 -4.69 -5.01 68.70
#